data_b5eda8569b8dd237da24fddf24240093
#
_entry.id   b5eda8569b8dd237da24fddf24240093
#
_cell.length_a   1.000
_cell.length_b   1.000
_cell.length_c   1.000
_cell.angle_alpha   90.00
_cell.angle_beta   90.00
_cell.angle_gamma   90.00
#
_symmetry.space_group_name_H-M   'P 1'
#
loop_
_entity.id
_entity.type
_entity.pdbx_description
1 polymer ?
#
loop_
_entity_poly.entity_id
_entity_poly.type
_entity_poly.pdbx_seq_one_letter_code
_entity_poly.pdbx_strand_id
1 'polypeptide(L)'
;MADYSYETTVDVRLRDIDFMGHVNNATYATYLEQAREAYFRDVLDVSLTETNTVLVSLELEYASPIEADDAVTVALRVPELGDSSLPMEYEIRANGERAAMARTVQVLADPDSDGSQPLPSEWRRRIERRK
;
A
#
# COMPACT_ATOMS: atom_id res chain seq x y z
N MET A 1 -6.34 4.06 -18.26
CA MET A 1 -6.47 4.61 -16.92
C MET A 1 -6.61 3.48 -15.91
N ALA A 2 -5.85 3.52 -14.86
CA ALA A 2 -5.92 2.47 -13.84
C ALA A 2 -7.15 2.69 -12.96
N ASP A 3 -7.90 1.61 -12.75
CA ASP A 3 -9.05 1.63 -11.85
C ASP A 3 -8.62 1.10 -10.49
N TYR A 4 -8.62 1.98 -9.51
CA TYR A 4 -8.28 1.62 -8.14
C TYR A 4 -9.56 1.22 -7.41
N SER A 5 -9.53 0.05 -6.78
CA SER A 5 -10.70 -0.51 -6.12
C SER A 5 -10.83 -0.10 -4.66
N TYR A 6 -9.82 0.55 -4.11
CA TYR A 6 -9.78 0.92 -2.71
C TYR A 6 -9.07 2.25 -2.54
N GLU A 7 -9.51 3.04 -1.58
CA GLU A 7 -8.91 4.33 -1.29
C GLU A 7 -8.99 4.59 0.20
N THR A 8 -7.95 5.18 0.75
CA THR A 8 -7.92 5.56 2.15
C THR A 8 -7.20 6.89 2.30
N THR A 9 -7.50 7.61 3.37
CA THR A 9 -6.81 8.87 3.68
C THR A 9 -5.64 8.59 4.59
N VAL A 10 -4.58 9.40 4.44
CA VAL A 10 -3.45 9.38 5.37
C VAL A 10 -3.22 10.79 5.89
N ASP A 11 -2.80 10.88 7.16
CA ASP A 11 -2.51 12.16 7.79
C ASP A 11 -1.05 12.53 7.58
N VAL A 12 -0.83 13.74 7.07
CA VAL A 12 0.51 14.31 7.00
C VAL A 12 0.85 14.84 8.36
N ARG A 13 1.93 14.35 8.95
CA ARG A 13 2.37 14.75 10.28
C ARG A 13 3.54 15.70 10.20
N LEU A 14 3.70 16.52 11.24
CA LEU A 14 4.81 17.49 11.27
C LEU A 14 6.16 16.81 11.03
N ARG A 15 6.37 15.64 11.65
CA ARG A 15 7.62 14.90 11.51
C ARG A 15 7.85 14.33 10.11
N ASP A 16 6.81 14.33 9.26
CA ASP A 16 6.93 13.87 7.88
C ASP A 16 7.57 14.91 6.97
N ILE A 17 7.63 16.16 7.44
CA ILE A 17 8.03 17.30 6.63
C ILE A 17 9.52 17.54 6.79
N ASP A 18 10.22 17.70 5.66
CA ASP A 18 11.63 18.03 5.65
C ASP A 18 11.88 19.54 5.69
N PHE A 19 13.16 19.94 5.65
CA PHE A 19 13.52 21.35 5.75
C PHE A 19 13.06 22.20 4.56
N MET A 20 12.63 21.56 3.45
CA MET A 20 12.09 22.25 2.28
C MET A 20 10.58 22.50 2.40
N GLY A 21 9.96 22.05 3.48
CA GLY A 21 8.51 22.18 3.66
C GLY A 21 7.70 21.10 2.94
N HIS A 22 8.36 20.06 2.45
CA HIS A 22 7.71 18.96 1.72
C HIS A 22 7.78 17.68 2.53
N VAL A 23 6.85 16.77 2.27
CA VAL A 23 6.94 15.43 2.84
C VAL A 23 8.24 14.79 2.37
N ASN A 24 9.02 14.26 3.32
CA ASN A 24 10.28 13.59 3.02
C ASN A 24 10.05 12.42 2.07
N ASN A 25 10.93 12.26 1.09
CA ASN A 25 10.78 11.22 0.07
C ASN A 25 10.63 9.82 0.67
N ALA A 26 11.32 9.51 1.77
CA ALA A 26 11.25 8.21 2.41
C ALA A 26 9.90 7.98 3.11
N THR A 27 9.21 9.04 3.50
CA THR A 27 7.92 8.95 4.20
C THR A 27 6.81 8.43 3.29
N TYR A 28 6.95 8.56 1.98
CA TYR A 28 5.98 8.01 1.04
C TYR A 28 5.80 6.50 1.25
N ALA A 29 6.89 5.78 1.55
CA ALA A 29 6.79 4.35 1.84
C ALA A 29 5.94 4.08 3.08
N THR A 30 5.99 4.97 4.07
CA THR A 30 5.14 4.87 5.27
C THR A 30 3.67 5.05 4.92
N TYR A 31 3.37 5.96 4.01
CA TYR A 31 1.98 6.15 3.54
C TYR A 31 1.45 4.92 2.82
N LEU A 32 2.28 4.26 2.03
CA LEU A 32 1.90 3.00 1.39
C LEU A 32 1.64 1.91 2.44
N GLU A 33 2.45 1.85 3.48
CA GLU A 33 2.27 0.90 4.57
C GLU A 33 0.94 1.12 5.29
N GLN A 34 0.60 2.38 5.55
CA GLN A 34 -0.70 2.71 6.15
C GLN A 34 -1.85 2.27 5.26
N ALA A 35 -1.70 2.45 3.95
CA ALA A 35 -2.73 2.02 3.00
C ALA A 35 -2.86 0.50 2.97
N ARG A 36 -1.75 -0.23 3.03
CA ARG A 36 -1.80 -1.70 3.11
C ARG A 36 -2.49 -2.17 4.37
N GLU A 37 -2.15 -1.54 5.51
CA GLU A 37 -2.78 -1.89 6.78
C GLU A 37 -4.29 -1.69 6.71
N ALA A 38 -4.73 -0.56 6.16
CA ALA A 38 -6.14 -0.27 5.99
C ALA A 38 -6.83 -1.28 5.06
N TYR A 39 -6.17 -1.62 3.95
CA TYR A 39 -6.68 -2.61 3.01
C TYR A 39 -6.84 -3.99 3.65
N PHE A 40 -5.83 -4.42 4.40
CA PHE A 40 -5.90 -5.72 5.09
C PHE A 40 -7.07 -5.74 6.08
N ARG A 41 -7.23 -4.66 6.84
CA ARG A 41 -8.33 -4.56 7.80
C ARG A 41 -9.69 -4.53 7.12
N ASP A 42 -9.85 -3.67 6.11
CA ASP A 42 -11.15 -3.39 5.50
C ASP A 42 -11.57 -4.44 4.47
N VAL A 43 -10.63 -5.02 3.74
CA VAL A 43 -10.92 -5.96 2.66
C VAL A 43 -10.67 -7.39 3.09
N LEU A 44 -9.53 -7.66 3.73
CA LEU A 44 -9.15 -9.02 4.12
C LEU A 44 -9.62 -9.41 5.53
N ASP A 45 -10.07 -8.43 6.31
CA ASP A 45 -10.56 -8.63 7.67
C ASP A 45 -9.51 -9.27 8.59
N VAL A 46 -8.24 -8.86 8.41
CA VAL A 46 -7.14 -9.29 9.25
C VAL A 46 -6.24 -8.09 9.55
N SER A 47 -5.49 -8.17 10.65
CA SER A 47 -4.48 -7.17 10.94
C SER A 47 -3.20 -7.50 10.18
N LEU A 48 -2.64 -6.53 9.47
CA LEU A 48 -1.39 -6.72 8.75
C LEU A 48 -0.29 -7.24 9.66
N THR A 49 -0.24 -6.74 10.89
CA THR A 49 0.79 -7.13 11.87
C THR A 49 0.63 -8.56 12.37
N GLU A 50 -0.53 -9.16 12.17
CA GLU A 50 -0.80 -10.55 12.58
C GLU A 50 -0.63 -11.54 11.44
N THR A 51 -0.26 -11.06 10.27
CA THR A 51 0.02 -11.93 9.13
C THR A 51 1.53 -12.16 9.03
N ASN A 52 1.92 -13.21 8.33
CA ASN A 52 3.32 -13.49 8.06
C ASN A 52 3.73 -12.96 6.68
N THR A 53 3.18 -11.83 6.28
CA THR A 53 3.55 -11.22 5.01
C THR A 53 4.85 -10.44 5.16
N VAL A 54 5.71 -10.57 4.15
CA VAL A 54 6.99 -9.90 4.09
C VAL A 54 7.03 -9.07 2.81
N LEU A 55 7.41 -7.80 2.95
CA LEU A 55 7.57 -6.92 1.80
C LEU A 55 8.89 -7.29 1.11
N VAL A 56 8.81 -7.70 -0.16
CA VAL A 56 10.01 -8.12 -0.91
C VAL A 56 10.38 -7.16 -2.03
N SER A 57 9.48 -6.25 -2.40
CA SER A 57 9.74 -5.28 -3.46
C SER A 57 8.95 -4.00 -3.22
N LEU A 58 9.58 -2.87 -3.46
CA LEU A 58 8.96 -1.55 -3.38
C LEU A 58 9.52 -0.69 -4.49
N GLU A 59 8.64 -0.16 -5.33
CA GLU A 59 8.99 0.79 -6.37
C GLU A 59 8.17 2.06 -6.17
N LEU A 60 8.83 3.22 -6.24
CA LEU A 60 8.20 4.52 -6.10
C LEU A 60 8.65 5.44 -7.22
N GLU A 61 7.68 6.14 -7.81
CA GLU A 61 7.95 7.21 -8.77
C GLU A 61 7.26 8.47 -8.26
N TYR A 62 8.04 9.55 -8.14
CA TYR A 62 7.55 10.82 -7.62
C TYR A 62 7.13 11.71 -8.79
N ALA A 63 5.93 12.27 -8.69
CA ALA A 63 5.39 13.16 -9.72
C ALA A 63 5.39 14.62 -9.26
N SER A 64 5.02 14.88 -8.01
CA SER A 64 5.05 16.23 -7.46
C SER A 64 5.16 16.17 -5.94
N PRO A 65 5.74 17.21 -5.32
CA PRO A 65 5.91 17.21 -3.87
C PRO A 65 4.56 17.32 -3.14
N ILE A 66 4.54 16.80 -1.92
CA ILE A 66 3.41 16.93 -1.00
C ILE A 66 3.81 17.92 0.07
N GLU A 67 2.94 18.89 0.33
CA GLU A 67 3.16 19.93 1.32
C GLU A 67 2.39 19.64 2.61
N ALA A 68 2.78 20.33 3.69
CA ALA A 68 2.27 20.07 5.03
C ALA A 68 0.73 20.14 5.14
N ASP A 69 0.11 21.03 4.39
CA ASP A 69 -1.34 21.25 4.48
C ASP A 69 -2.15 20.45 3.47
N ASP A 70 -1.50 19.60 2.70
CA ASP A 70 -2.19 18.84 1.67
C ASP A 70 -3.08 17.74 2.26
N ALA A 71 -4.23 17.54 1.62
CA ALA A 71 -5.10 16.42 1.92
C ALA A 71 -4.59 15.22 1.09
N VAL A 72 -4.08 14.20 1.76
CA VAL A 72 -3.44 13.07 1.10
C VAL A 72 -4.32 11.84 1.16
N THR A 73 -4.50 11.22 0.01
CA THR A 73 -5.19 9.93 -0.12
C THR A 73 -4.28 8.95 -0.87
N VAL A 74 -4.48 7.67 -0.59
CA VAL A 74 -3.79 6.60 -1.31
C VAL A 74 -4.84 5.71 -1.93
N ALA A 75 -4.83 5.63 -3.25
CA ALA A 75 -5.65 4.68 -3.99
C ALA A 75 -4.84 3.42 -4.22
N LEU A 76 -5.48 2.26 -4.12
CA LEU A 76 -4.80 0.97 -4.11
C LEU A 76 -5.61 -0.05 -4.91
N ARG A 77 -4.91 -0.92 -5.63
CA ARG A 77 -5.53 -2.07 -6.28
C ARG A 77 -4.58 -3.25 -6.26
N VAL A 78 -5.15 -4.44 -6.39
CA VAL A 78 -4.39 -5.67 -6.56
C VAL A 78 -4.58 -6.12 -8.01
N PRO A 79 -3.56 -5.92 -8.87
CA PRO A 79 -3.75 -6.22 -10.31
C PRO A 79 -3.84 -7.71 -10.60
N GLU A 80 -3.09 -8.51 -9.85
CA GLU A 80 -3.05 -9.96 -10.03
C GLU A 80 -2.52 -10.60 -8.75
N LEU A 81 -2.76 -11.90 -8.59
CA LEU A 81 -2.24 -12.64 -7.45
C LEU A 81 -1.33 -13.76 -7.94
N GLY A 82 -0.20 -13.95 -7.25
CA GLY A 82 0.62 -15.14 -7.42
C GLY A 82 0.14 -16.25 -6.50
N ASP A 83 0.89 -17.33 -6.42
CA ASP A 83 0.58 -18.41 -5.49
C ASP A 83 0.70 -17.94 -4.03
N SER A 84 1.81 -17.29 -3.70
CA SER A 84 2.07 -16.74 -2.37
C SER A 84 2.36 -15.25 -2.38
N SER A 85 2.36 -14.61 -3.56
CA SER A 85 2.68 -13.19 -3.70
C SER A 85 1.43 -12.35 -3.87
N LEU A 86 1.48 -11.16 -3.27
CA LEU A 86 0.40 -10.18 -3.29
C LEU A 86 0.97 -8.86 -3.82
N PRO A 87 0.92 -8.66 -5.14
CA PRO A 87 1.30 -7.38 -5.71
C PRO A 87 0.22 -6.34 -5.46
N MET A 88 0.63 -5.11 -5.20
CA MET A 88 -0.27 -3.98 -5.01
C MET A 88 0.24 -2.79 -5.78
N GLU A 89 -0.65 -2.07 -6.43
CA GLU A 89 -0.35 -0.83 -7.13
C GLU A 89 -1.06 0.32 -6.45
N TYR A 90 -0.38 1.48 -6.37
CA TYR A 90 -0.86 2.63 -5.62
C TYR A 90 -0.72 3.90 -6.40
N GLU A 91 -1.62 4.83 -6.10
CA GLU A 91 -1.46 6.22 -6.50
C GLU A 91 -1.63 7.06 -5.24
N ILE A 92 -0.59 7.83 -4.90
CA ILE A 92 -0.66 8.78 -3.80
C ILE A 92 -1.12 10.11 -4.40
N ARG A 93 -2.18 10.67 -3.84
CA ARG A 93 -2.77 11.92 -4.32
C ARG A 93 -2.70 12.98 -3.24
N ALA A 94 -2.35 14.18 -3.64
CA ALA A 94 -2.37 15.36 -2.78
C ALA A 94 -3.41 16.31 -3.35
N ASN A 95 -4.45 16.60 -2.58
CA ASN A 95 -5.56 17.44 -3.00
C ASN A 95 -6.22 16.95 -4.30
N GLY A 96 -6.29 15.63 -4.44
CA GLY A 96 -6.90 14.99 -5.61
C GLY A 96 -5.99 14.82 -6.81
N GLU A 97 -4.78 15.35 -6.77
CA GLU A 97 -3.83 15.26 -7.87
C GLU A 97 -2.73 14.23 -7.58
N ARG A 98 -2.27 13.56 -8.64
CA ARG A 98 -1.23 12.54 -8.49
C ARG A 98 0.07 13.17 -7.96
N ALA A 99 0.53 12.67 -6.82
CA ALA A 99 1.82 13.05 -6.25
C ALA A 99 2.88 11.97 -6.47
N ALA A 100 2.46 10.70 -6.49
CA ALA A 100 3.37 9.59 -6.70
C ALA A 100 2.61 8.36 -7.17
N MET A 101 3.33 7.44 -7.80
CA MET A 101 2.84 6.11 -8.14
C MET A 101 3.77 5.08 -7.53
N ALA A 102 3.23 3.94 -7.18
CA ALA A 102 4.04 2.92 -6.52
C ALA A 102 3.54 1.51 -6.82
N ARG A 103 4.42 0.57 -6.60
CA ARG A 103 4.09 -0.85 -6.66
C ARG A 103 4.85 -1.56 -5.55
N THR A 104 4.17 -2.43 -4.83
CA THR A 104 4.80 -3.30 -3.83
C THR A 104 4.47 -4.74 -4.14
N VAL A 105 5.33 -5.64 -3.68
CA VAL A 105 5.04 -7.06 -3.67
C VAL A 105 5.31 -7.58 -2.27
N GLN A 106 4.32 -8.22 -1.69
CA GLN A 106 4.46 -8.94 -0.43
C GLN A 106 4.35 -10.43 -0.69
N VAL A 107 5.02 -11.22 0.13
CA VAL A 107 4.96 -12.67 0.05
C VAL A 107 4.49 -13.19 1.40
N LEU A 108 3.57 -14.14 1.38
CA LEU A 108 3.13 -14.80 2.61
C LEU A 108 4.17 -15.87 2.96
N ALA A 109 4.92 -15.61 4.03
CA ALA A 109 5.97 -16.52 4.48
C ALA A 109 5.37 -17.66 5.29
N ASP A 110 6.04 -18.82 5.22
CA ASP A 110 5.69 -19.96 6.03
C ASP A 110 6.42 -19.80 7.38
N PRO A 111 5.71 -19.71 8.52
CA PRO A 111 6.35 -19.52 9.82
C PRO A 111 7.20 -20.72 10.26
N ASP A 112 6.98 -21.88 9.65
CA ASP A 112 7.67 -23.12 10.02
C ASP A 112 8.85 -23.46 9.10
N SER A 113 9.16 -22.61 8.11
CA SER A 113 10.26 -22.85 7.17
C SER A 113 10.79 -21.53 6.64
N ASP A 114 11.83 -21.60 5.78
CA ASP A 114 12.35 -20.42 5.09
C ASP A 114 11.58 -20.11 3.80
N GLY A 115 10.55 -20.91 3.50
CA GLY A 115 9.79 -20.76 2.26
C GLY A 115 8.54 -19.91 2.42
N SER A 116 7.74 -19.94 1.39
CA SER A 116 6.46 -19.25 1.34
C SER A 116 5.32 -20.25 1.45
N GLN A 117 4.12 -19.75 1.70
CA GLN A 117 2.91 -20.57 1.71
C GLN A 117 1.86 -19.92 0.80
N PRO A 118 0.91 -20.72 0.28
CA PRO A 118 -0.14 -20.17 -0.58
C PRO A 118 -0.98 -19.14 0.14
N LEU A 119 -1.43 -18.12 -0.59
CA LEU A 119 -2.37 -17.15 -0.05
C LEU A 119 -3.68 -17.86 0.31
N PRO A 120 -4.30 -17.53 1.46
CA PRO A 120 -5.56 -18.14 1.84
C PRO A 120 -6.63 -17.93 0.77
N SER A 121 -7.45 -18.95 0.54
CA SER A 121 -8.53 -18.85 -0.45
C SER A 121 -9.54 -17.77 -0.09
N GLU A 122 -9.71 -17.49 1.20
CA GLU A 122 -10.57 -16.41 1.67
C GLU A 122 -10.06 -15.04 1.19
N TRP A 123 -8.74 -14.83 1.23
CA TRP A 123 -8.14 -13.59 0.72
C TRP A 123 -8.41 -13.45 -0.77
N ARG A 124 -8.23 -14.52 -1.53
CA ARG A 124 -8.47 -14.52 -2.98
C ARG A 124 -9.90 -14.13 -3.30
N ARG A 125 -10.87 -14.69 -2.58
CA ARG A 125 -12.28 -14.36 -2.77
C ARG A 125 -12.57 -12.89 -2.46
N ARG A 126 -12.04 -12.39 -1.36
CA ARG A 126 -12.28 -11.00 -0.93
C ARG A 126 -11.66 -10.00 -1.90
N ILE A 127 -10.46 -10.29 -2.38
CA ILE A 127 -9.79 -9.44 -3.36
C ILE A 127 -10.55 -9.45 -4.69
N GLU A 128 -10.96 -10.61 -5.17
CA GLU A 128 -11.72 -10.72 -6.41
C GLU A 128 -13.05 -9.97 -6.34
N ARG A 129 -13.72 -10.05 -5.20
CA ARG A 129 -14.99 -9.34 -5.00
C ARG A 129 -14.82 -7.82 -5.06
N ARG A 130 -13.62 -7.35 -4.76
CA ARG A 130 -13.32 -5.93 -4.69
C ARG A 130 -12.90 -5.33 -6.04
N LYS A 131 -12.57 -6.16 -7.00
CA LYS A 131 -12.12 -5.69 -8.32
C LYS A 131 -13.21 -5.02 -9.14
#